data_c3914bd4dcd3003daaf7aedb26aff0e1
#
_entry.id   c3914bd4dcd3003daaf7aedb26aff0e1
#
_cell.length_a   1.000
_cell.length_b   1.000
_cell.length_c   1.000
_cell.angle_alpha   90.00
_cell.angle_beta   90.00
_cell.angle_gamma   90.00
#
_symmetry.space_group_name_H-M   'P 1'
#
loop_
_entity.id
_entity.type
_entity.pdbx_description
1 polymer ?
#
loop_
_entity_poly.entity_id
_entity_poly.type
_entity_poly.pdbx_seq_one_letter_code
_entity_poly.pdbx_strand_id
1 'polypeptide(L)'
;MLWENMCQRILPFAFNTVLWYQGESNASVDEANIYLEFLRALTSSWRREFKNENMRFIIIQLADHLDRAGYAWEKIQSEQLRAEKEIPLVNTVVCRDVCDNIDIHPKEKDVLSQRIVDLLK
;
A
#
# COMPACT_ATOMS: atom_id res chain seq x y z
N MET A 1 -6.16 21.25 4.13
CA MET A 1 -5.51 20.14 3.39
C MET A 1 -6.18 18.80 3.72
N LEU A 2 -5.98 17.72 2.94
CA LEU A 2 -6.61 16.41 3.20
C LEU A 2 -6.29 15.85 4.58
N TRP A 3 -5.04 15.98 5.02
CA TRP A 3 -4.63 15.54 6.36
C TRP A 3 -5.46 16.20 7.47
N GLU A 4 -5.55 17.51 7.48
CA GLU A 4 -6.26 18.28 8.52
C GLU A 4 -7.77 18.02 8.51
N ASN A 5 -8.34 17.86 7.32
CA ASN A 5 -9.79 17.72 7.18
C ASN A 5 -10.30 16.28 7.32
N MET A 6 -9.44 15.28 7.15
CA MET A 6 -9.81 13.87 7.16
C MET A 6 -9.03 13.09 8.22
N CYS A 7 -7.72 12.94 8.06
CA CYS A 7 -6.90 12.07 8.90
C CYS A 7 -6.80 12.58 10.35
N GLN A 8 -6.65 13.89 10.54
CA GLN A 8 -6.52 14.46 11.87
C GLN A 8 -7.75 14.23 12.75
N ARG A 9 -8.92 14.07 12.15
CA ARG A 9 -10.17 13.79 12.89
C ARG A 9 -10.23 12.39 13.48
N ILE A 10 -9.46 11.46 12.95
CA ILE A 10 -9.41 10.08 13.43
C ILE A 10 -8.22 9.82 14.37
N LEU A 11 -7.37 10.81 14.63
CA LEU A 11 -6.24 10.67 15.57
C LEU A 11 -6.63 10.21 16.99
N PRO A 12 -7.81 10.58 17.55
CA PRO A 12 -8.23 10.07 18.85
C PRO A 12 -8.51 8.56 18.90
N PHE A 13 -8.69 7.90 17.74
CA PHE A 13 -8.94 6.47 17.69
C PHE A 13 -7.60 5.70 17.65
N ALA A 14 -7.57 4.57 18.35
CA ALA A 14 -6.43 3.67 18.32
C ALA A 14 -6.55 2.67 17.15
N PHE A 15 -5.54 2.63 16.30
CA PHE A 15 -5.43 1.66 15.20
C PHE A 15 -4.17 0.84 15.37
N ASN A 16 -4.29 -0.48 15.19
CA ASN A 16 -3.15 -1.39 15.22
C ASN A 16 -2.63 -1.73 13.81
N THR A 17 -3.49 -1.64 12.81
CA THR A 17 -3.15 -2.03 11.44
C THR A 17 -3.76 -1.05 10.44
N VAL A 18 -2.99 -0.72 9.43
CA VAL A 18 -3.40 0.07 8.26
C VAL A 18 -3.36 -0.82 7.04
N LEU A 19 -4.46 -0.86 6.28
CA LEU A 19 -4.49 -1.45 4.95
C LEU A 19 -4.26 -0.33 3.94
N TRP A 20 -3.13 -0.38 3.21
CA TRP A 20 -2.74 0.63 2.25
C TRP A 20 -2.86 0.10 0.82
N TYR A 21 -3.89 0.54 0.12
CA TYR A 21 -4.15 0.17 -1.26
C TYR A 21 -4.12 1.42 -2.14
N GLN A 22 -2.95 1.74 -2.67
CA GLN A 22 -2.69 2.94 -3.47
C GLN A 22 -1.36 2.78 -4.23
N GLY A 23 -1.16 3.55 -5.28
CA GLY A 23 0.06 3.61 -6.08
C GLY A 23 -0.20 4.07 -7.52
N GLU A 24 -1.42 3.97 -7.99
CA GLU A 24 -1.83 4.24 -9.38
C GLU A 24 -1.48 5.66 -9.83
N SER A 25 -1.71 6.63 -8.94
CA SER A 25 -1.41 8.04 -9.23
C SER A 25 0.08 8.37 -9.21
N ASN A 26 0.92 7.50 -8.64
CA ASN A 26 2.37 7.66 -8.57
C ASN A 26 3.11 6.94 -9.71
N ALA A 27 2.39 6.46 -10.72
CA ALA A 27 2.96 5.73 -11.85
C ALA A 27 3.56 6.65 -12.93
N SER A 28 4.22 7.73 -12.54
CA SER A 28 5.18 8.46 -13.34
C SER A 28 6.61 7.94 -13.06
N VAL A 29 7.54 8.14 -14.00
CA VAL A 29 8.91 7.64 -13.84
C VAL A 29 9.58 8.21 -12.59
N ASP A 30 9.43 9.51 -12.36
CA ASP A 30 10.07 10.20 -11.25
C ASP A 30 9.51 9.74 -9.90
N GLU A 31 8.18 9.66 -9.78
CA GLU A 31 7.53 9.24 -8.53
C GLU A 31 7.71 7.75 -8.25
N ALA A 32 7.69 6.90 -9.28
CA ALA A 32 7.94 5.48 -9.12
C ALA A 32 9.34 5.20 -8.56
N ASN A 33 10.34 5.98 -8.94
CA ASN A 33 11.71 5.84 -8.48
C ASN A 33 11.90 6.16 -6.99
N ILE A 34 11.03 7.00 -6.42
CA ILE A 34 11.07 7.39 -5.00
C ILE A 34 9.88 6.84 -4.20
N TYR A 35 9.10 5.91 -4.77
CA TYR A 35 7.88 5.40 -4.14
C TYR A 35 8.16 4.68 -2.81
N LEU A 36 9.26 3.95 -2.69
CA LEU A 36 9.65 3.33 -1.42
C LEU A 36 9.89 4.37 -0.33
N GLU A 37 10.51 5.51 -0.69
CA GLU A 37 10.73 6.60 0.26
C GLU A 37 9.40 7.25 0.69
N PHE A 38 8.41 7.32 -0.20
CA PHE A 38 7.07 7.74 0.18
C PHE A 38 6.45 6.76 1.19
N LEU A 39 6.59 5.45 0.99
CA LEU A 39 6.11 4.46 1.95
C LEU A 39 6.83 4.53 3.30
N ARG A 40 8.15 4.80 3.31
CA ARG A 40 8.89 5.05 4.55
C ARG A 40 8.39 6.28 5.29
N ALA A 41 8.20 7.38 4.57
CA ALA A 41 7.70 8.63 5.15
C ALA A 41 6.26 8.46 5.66
N LEU A 42 5.39 7.78 4.90
CA LEU A 42 4.02 7.48 5.28
C LEU A 42 3.96 6.69 6.59
N THR A 43 4.64 5.54 6.64
CA THR A 43 4.61 4.65 7.82
C THR A 43 5.17 5.34 9.05
N SER A 44 6.28 6.05 8.92
CA SER A 44 6.91 6.79 10.03
C SER A 44 6.03 7.92 10.54
N SER A 45 5.43 8.71 9.64
CA SER A 45 4.58 9.82 10.05
C SER A 45 3.29 9.34 10.73
N TRP A 46 2.65 8.30 10.20
CA TRP A 46 1.44 7.76 10.82
C TRP A 46 1.72 7.16 12.20
N ARG A 47 2.79 6.38 12.36
CA ARG A 47 3.21 5.86 13.68
C ARG A 47 3.40 6.98 14.70
N ARG A 48 4.08 8.06 14.30
CA ARG A 48 4.29 9.23 15.15
C ARG A 48 2.98 9.94 15.49
N GLU A 49 2.15 10.25 14.51
CA GLU A 49 0.90 11.00 14.70
C GLU A 49 -0.12 10.22 15.54
N PHE A 50 -0.26 8.91 15.31
CA PHE A 50 -1.13 8.04 16.10
C PHE A 50 -0.47 7.53 17.40
N LYS A 51 0.78 7.93 17.68
CA LYS A 51 1.54 7.52 18.87
C LYS A 51 1.59 5.99 19.06
N ASN A 52 1.71 5.28 17.96
CA ASN A 52 1.77 3.82 17.93
C ASN A 52 2.93 3.33 17.04
N GLU A 53 4.11 3.16 17.66
CA GLU A 53 5.31 2.66 16.97
C GLU A 53 5.14 1.22 16.43
N ASN A 54 4.21 0.46 17.00
CA ASN A 54 3.92 -0.92 16.60
C ASN A 54 2.80 -1.02 15.56
N MET A 55 2.35 0.09 14.99
CA MET A 55 1.34 0.08 13.94
C MET A 55 1.84 -0.68 12.71
N ARG A 56 1.13 -1.75 12.34
CA ARG A 56 1.42 -2.54 11.15
C ARG A 56 0.85 -1.88 9.91
N PHE A 57 1.55 -2.05 8.80
CA PHE A 57 1.03 -1.71 7.48
C PHE A 57 0.94 -2.97 6.62
N ILE A 58 -0.20 -3.17 6.01
CA ILE A 58 -0.41 -4.18 4.98
C ILE A 58 -0.61 -3.43 3.67
N ILE A 59 0.41 -3.48 2.83
CA ILE A 59 0.39 -2.86 1.51
C ILE A 59 -0.26 -3.86 0.55
N ILE A 60 -1.25 -3.41 -0.19
CA ILE A 60 -1.87 -4.20 -1.24
C ILE A 60 -1.19 -3.81 -2.54
N GLN A 61 -0.48 -4.74 -3.15
CA GLN A 61 0.25 -4.52 -4.39
C GLN A 61 -0.73 -4.14 -5.52
N LEU A 62 -0.32 -3.23 -6.39
CA LEU A 62 -1.09 -2.88 -7.57
C LEU A 62 -1.31 -4.12 -8.46
N ALA A 63 -2.54 -4.26 -8.93
CA ALA A 63 -2.91 -5.25 -9.94
C ALA A 63 -2.16 -5.02 -11.25
N ASP A 64 -2.03 -6.05 -12.07
CA ASP A 64 -1.59 -5.86 -13.45
C ASP A 64 -2.70 -5.18 -14.26
N HIS A 65 -2.31 -4.31 -15.20
CA HIS A 65 -3.23 -3.61 -16.06
C HIS A 65 -2.60 -3.35 -17.44
N LEU A 66 -3.25 -3.78 -18.48
CA LEU A 66 -2.70 -3.73 -19.85
C LEU A 66 -2.37 -2.29 -20.31
N ASP A 67 -3.25 -1.34 -20.05
CA ASP A 67 -3.05 0.06 -20.45
C ASP A 67 -2.05 0.81 -19.57
N ARG A 68 -1.62 0.20 -18.47
CA ARG A 68 -0.68 0.77 -17.51
C ARG A 68 0.57 -0.09 -17.33
N ALA A 69 0.77 -1.04 -18.24
CA ALA A 69 2.01 -1.80 -18.30
C ALA A 69 3.20 -0.89 -18.63
N GLY A 70 4.38 -1.27 -18.14
CA GLY A 70 5.63 -0.57 -18.42
C GLY A 70 6.38 -0.18 -17.16
N TYR A 71 7.53 0.44 -17.36
CA TYR A 71 8.52 0.69 -16.33
C TYR A 71 7.95 1.29 -15.02
N ALA A 72 7.18 2.36 -15.12
CA ALA A 72 6.72 3.06 -13.92
C ALA A 72 5.73 2.20 -13.11
N TRP A 73 4.83 1.47 -13.77
CA TRP A 73 3.88 0.60 -13.10
C TRP A 73 4.56 -0.58 -12.44
N GLU A 74 5.43 -1.28 -13.17
CA GLU A 74 6.21 -2.40 -12.65
C GLU A 74 7.16 -1.95 -11.53
N LYS A 75 7.71 -0.73 -11.65
CA LYS A 75 8.53 -0.14 -10.61
C LYS A 75 7.75 0.05 -9.31
N ILE A 76 6.53 0.63 -9.35
CA ILE A 76 5.66 0.74 -8.17
C ILE A 76 5.43 -0.63 -7.55
N GLN A 77 5.03 -1.62 -8.35
CA GLN A 77 4.79 -2.99 -7.87
C GLN A 77 6.03 -3.58 -7.18
N SER A 78 7.21 -3.36 -7.75
CA SER A 78 8.47 -3.83 -7.15
C SER A 78 8.82 -3.09 -5.85
N GLU A 79 8.58 -1.78 -5.77
CA GLU A 79 8.82 -1.00 -4.55
C GLU A 79 7.84 -1.39 -3.43
N GLN A 80 6.61 -1.76 -3.77
CA GLN A 80 5.65 -2.31 -2.82
C GLN A 80 6.16 -3.62 -2.19
N LEU A 81 6.74 -4.52 -2.99
CA LEU A 81 7.38 -5.75 -2.49
C LEU A 81 8.66 -5.47 -1.69
N ARG A 82 9.43 -4.46 -2.08
CA ARG A 82 10.61 -4.05 -1.33
C ARG A 82 10.26 -3.50 0.05
N ALA A 83 9.11 -2.82 0.17
CA ALA A 83 8.68 -2.25 1.43
C ALA A 83 8.57 -3.29 2.55
N GLU A 84 8.12 -4.51 2.26
CA GLU A 84 8.07 -5.62 3.22
C GLU A 84 9.45 -5.99 3.78
N LYS A 85 10.49 -5.90 2.94
CA LYS A 85 11.86 -6.28 3.33
C LYS A 85 12.61 -5.16 4.05
N GLU A 86 12.26 -3.91 3.73
CA GLU A 86 13.04 -2.75 4.10
C GLU A 86 12.39 -1.83 5.13
N ILE A 87 11.09 -1.99 5.40
CA ILE A 87 10.36 -1.17 6.38
C ILE A 87 9.82 -2.09 7.49
N PRO A 88 10.20 -1.86 8.75
CA PRO A 88 9.71 -2.68 9.86
C PRO A 88 8.17 -2.69 9.96
N LEU A 89 7.60 -3.84 10.32
CA LEU A 89 6.15 -4.03 10.52
C LEU A 89 5.32 -3.68 9.27
N VAL A 90 5.88 -3.93 8.10
CA VAL A 90 5.20 -3.85 6.81
C VAL A 90 5.11 -5.25 6.21
N ASN A 91 3.94 -5.62 5.71
CA ASN A 91 3.73 -6.79 4.86
C ASN A 91 3.13 -6.35 3.54
N THR A 92 3.36 -7.11 2.48
CA THR A 92 2.79 -6.84 1.16
C THR A 92 1.94 -8.02 0.70
N VAL A 93 0.69 -7.74 0.35
CA VAL A 93 -0.22 -8.72 -0.25
C VAL A 93 -0.14 -8.61 -1.76
N VAL A 94 0.35 -9.67 -2.40
CA VAL A 94 0.37 -9.78 -3.86
C VAL A 94 -1.05 -9.95 -4.38
N CYS A 95 -1.40 -9.22 -5.43
CA CYS A 95 -2.70 -9.36 -6.09
C CYS A 95 -2.62 -9.46 -7.62
N ARG A 96 -1.42 -9.57 -8.19
CA ARG A 96 -1.22 -9.67 -9.65
C ARG A 96 -1.89 -10.91 -10.26
N ASP A 97 -1.92 -12.01 -9.53
CA ASP A 97 -2.48 -13.30 -9.95
C ASP A 97 -4.01 -13.40 -9.81
N VAL A 98 -4.65 -12.37 -9.22
CA VAL A 98 -6.12 -12.33 -9.03
C VAL A 98 -6.79 -11.23 -9.86
N CYS A 99 -6.07 -10.65 -10.82
CA CYS A 99 -6.60 -9.63 -11.72
C CYS A 99 -6.76 -10.18 -13.14
N ASP A 100 -7.72 -9.63 -13.84
CA ASP A 100 -8.02 -9.96 -15.24
C ASP A 100 -7.25 -9.06 -16.25
N ASN A 101 -6.33 -8.22 -15.77
CA ASN A 101 -5.51 -7.27 -16.54
C ASN A 101 -6.32 -6.17 -17.29
N ILE A 102 -7.62 -6.11 -17.11
CA ILE A 102 -8.51 -5.15 -17.78
C ILE A 102 -8.96 -4.06 -16.81
N ASP A 103 -9.08 -4.41 -15.53
CA ASP A 103 -9.51 -3.49 -14.48
C ASP A 103 -8.40 -3.35 -13.43
N ILE A 104 -8.09 -2.11 -13.04
CA ILE A 104 -7.17 -1.82 -11.93
C ILE A 104 -7.73 -2.27 -10.58
N HIS A 105 -9.02 -2.60 -10.52
CA HIS A 105 -9.70 -3.11 -9.34
C HIS A 105 -9.99 -4.61 -9.51
N PRO A 106 -9.22 -5.50 -8.88
CA PRO A 106 -9.45 -6.93 -8.96
C PRO A 106 -10.89 -7.31 -8.58
N LYS A 107 -11.49 -8.20 -9.35
CA LYS A 107 -12.85 -8.71 -9.05
C LYS A 107 -12.83 -9.79 -7.96
N GLU A 108 -11.77 -10.58 -7.90
CA GLU A 108 -11.53 -11.66 -6.93
C GLU A 108 -11.11 -11.10 -5.55
N LYS A 109 -11.96 -10.23 -4.98
CA LYS A 109 -11.65 -9.55 -3.70
C LYS A 109 -11.73 -10.49 -2.49
N ASP A 110 -12.42 -11.58 -2.58
CA ASP A 110 -12.46 -12.62 -1.56
C ASP A 110 -11.10 -13.30 -1.39
N VAL A 111 -10.40 -13.63 -2.48
CA VAL A 111 -9.04 -14.16 -2.42
C VAL A 111 -8.08 -13.14 -1.78
N LEU A 112 -8.18 -11.88 -2.21
CA LEU A 112 -7.38 -10.80 -1.63
C LEU A 112 -7.66 -10.62 -0.14
N SER A 113 -8.93 -10.63 0.24
CA SER A 113 -9.35 -10.52 1.63
C SER A 113 -8.85 -11.68 2.48
N GLN A 114 -8.86 -12.90 1.96
CA GLN A 114 -8.33 -14.07 2.66
C GLN A 114 -6.83 -13.94 2.93
N ARG A 115 -6.05 -13.46 1.95
CA ARG A 115 -4.61 -13.20 2.12
C ARG A 115 -4.34 -12.17 3.21
N ILE A 116 -5.15 -11.11 3.27
CA ILE A 116 -5.04 -10.10 4.34
C ILE A 116 -5.36 -10.72 5.70
N VAL A 117 -6.43 -11.50 5.80
CA VAL A 117 -6.84 -12.16 7.05
C VAL A 117 -5.75 -13.11 7.53
N ASP A 118 -5.09 -13.84 6.64
CA ASP A 118 -4.02 -14.78 7.02
C ASP A 118 -2.78 -14.06 7.58
N LEU A 119 -2.51 -12.84 7.17
CA LEU A 119 -1.47 -11.99 7.76
C LEU A 119 -1.86 -11.42 9.13
N LEU A 120 -3.14 -11.35 9.45
CA LEU A 120 -3.64 -10.78 10.71
C LEU A 120 -3.72 -11.81 11.85
N LYS A 121 -3.64 -13.10 11.54
CA LYS A 121 -3.60 -14.20 12.52
C LYS A 121 -2.23 -14.28 13.20
#